data_4999be7ff4c074fcb1ca58ccbabafed9
#
_entry.id   4999be7ff4c074fcb1ca58ccbabafed9
#
_cell.length_a   1.000
_cell.length_b   1.000
_cell.length_c   1.000
_cell.angle_alpha   90.00
_cell.angle_beta   90.00
_cell.angle_gamma   90.00
#
_symmetry.space_group_name_H-M   'P 1'
#
loop_
_entity.id
_entity.type
_entity.pdbx_description
1 polymer ?
#
loop_
_entity_poly.entity_id
_entity_poly.type
_entity_poly.pdbx_seq_one_letter_code
_entity_poly.pdbx_strand_id
1 'polypeptide(L)'
;MTKKLLKVGGAVGLVIAVVLTLQTFFTVDEREQVIVTQFGEYVRTINKAGLAIKLPFIQTVTRFDRRVLATHAPQAEYLSQDKKRLVADPVTRWRIADPLKFYKTVRDESGARARLDDLVFSELRREVASHTFASVIGAQREGIMNSVAASARERAGEFGIEVIDVRIKRADLPREVQASVFGRMQAEREREAKRYRSEGEEEAAKLRAETEKQRTIILASAEQQAQRLRGEADAAAAQIYAQAHGKNPEFYSFVRSLQAYEAFVGKRSTLFLSADSTIFRYLGGSQPTAANRHEKLSAE
;
A
#
# COMPACT_ATOMS: atom_id res chain seq x y z
N MET A 1 98.19 1.14 18.02
CA MET A 1 96.97 1.87 17.67
C MET A 1 96.11 1.14 16.67
N THR A 2 96.62 0.41 15.71
CA THR A 2 95.96 -0.28 14.60
C THR A 2 94.98 -1.36 15.01
N LYS A 3 95.26 -2.21 16.04
CA LYS A 3 94.40 -3.23 16.54
C LYS A 3 93.05 -2.76 17.22
N LYS A 4 93.10 -1.54 17.82
CA LYS A 4 91.93 -0.88 18.39
C LYS A 4 91.00 -0.30 17.29
N LEU A 5 91.59 0.30 16.27
CA LEU A 5 90.85 0.79 15.10
C LEU A 5 90.19 -0.30 14.29
N LEU A 6 90.85 -1.49 14.19
CA LEU A 6 90.28 -2.63 13.47
C LEU A 6 89.08 -3.23 14.25
N LYS A 7 89.13 -3.28 15.60
CA LYS A 7 88.04 -3.71 16.43
C LYS A 7 86.83 -2.72 16.41
N VAL A 8 87.09 -1.44 16.43
CA VAL A 8 86.07 -0.40 16.33
C VAL A 8 85.39 -0.43 14.94
N GLY A 9 86.18 -0.59 13.85
CA GLY A 9 85.64 -0.73 12.49
C GLY A 9 84.81 -1.96 12.32
N GLY A 10 85.20 -3.12 12.94
CA GLY A 10 84.43 -4.33 12.92
C GLY A 10 83.11 -4.21 13.71
N ALA A 11 83.12 -3.55 14.87
CA ALA A 11 81.92 -3.27 15.63
C ALA A 11 80.94 -2.35 14.91
N VAL A 12 81.45 -1.29 14.27
CA VAL A 12 80.61 -0.38 13.42
C VAL A 12 80.05 -1.11 12.22
N GLY A 13 80.82 -1.98 11.53
CA GLY A 13 80.34 -2.77 10.40
C GLY A 13 79.26 -3.75 10.81
N LEU A 14 79.39 -4.38 12.00
CA LEU A 14 78.38 -5.29 12.54
C LEU A 14 77.10 -4.53 12.88
N VAL A 15 77.16 -3.36 13.47
CA VAL A 15 76.00 -2.52 13.77
C VAL A 15 75.29 -2.12 12.47
N ILE A 16 76.03 -1.69 11.45
CA ILE A 16 75.47 -1.34 10.13
C ILE A 16 74.79 -2.57 9.50
N ALA A 17 75.42 -3.76 9.55
CA ALA A 17 74.82 -4.98 9.03
C ALA A 17 73.53 -5.35 9.73
N VAL A 18 73.46 -5.24 11.08
CA VAL A 18 72.27 -5.46 11.86
C VAL A 18 71.14 -4.47 11.51
N VAL A 19 71.46 -3.17 11.38
CA VAL A 19 70.50 -2.13 10.99
C VAL A 19 69.96 -2.38 9.57
N LEU A 20 70.82 -2.73 8.63
CA LEU A 20 70.43 -3.08 7.28
C LEU A 20 69.48 -4.30 7.24
N THR A 21 69.82 -5.31 8.03
CA THR A 21 69.00 -6.55 8.12
C THR A 21 67.61 -6.22 8.72
N LEU A 22 67.56 -5.44 9.79
CA LEU A 22 66.29 -5.01 10.40
C LEU A 22 65.43 -4.13 9.47
N GLN A 23 66.03 -3.32 8.65
CA GLN A 23 65.30 -2.46 7.68
C GLN A 23 64.88 -3.20 6.39
N THR A 24 65.46 -4.40 6.15
CA THR A 24 65.17 -5.20 4.96
C THR A 24 63.85 -5.98 5.14
N PHE A 25 63.55 -6.42 6.34
CA PHE A 25 62.30 -7.17 6.61
C PHE A 25 61.17 -6.24 7.06
N PHE A 26 59.99 -6.47 6.55
CA PHE A 26 58.76 -5.82 7.00
C PHE A 26 57.60 -6.85 7.03
N THR A 27 56.66 -6.61 7.90
CA THR A 27 55.42 -7.45 7.99
C THR A 27 54.28 -6.79 7.28
N VAL A 28 53.49 -7.60 6.59
CA VAL A 28 52.23 -7.21 5.98
C VAL A 28 51.09 -7.84 6.78
N ASP A 29 50.17 -6.99 7.26
CA ASP A 29 48.97 -7.44 7.98
C ASP A 29 47.94 -7.98 6.97
N GLU A 30 47.02 -8.87 7.41
CA GLU A 30 45.91 -9.38 6.61
C GLU A 30 44.95 -8.27 6.16
N ARG A 31 44.90 -7.15 6.90
CA ARG A 31 44.08 -5.98 6.63
C ARG A 31 44.68 -5.03 5.63
N GLU A 32 45.95 -5.26 5.28
CA GLU A 32 46.75 -4.35 4.43
C GLU A 32 47.05 -5.02 3.10
N GLN A 33 47.21 -4.20 2.10
CA GLN A 33 47.85 -4.54 0.83
C GLN A 33 48.96 -3.53 0.58
N VAL A 34 50.06 -4.02 0.07
CA VAL A 34 51.30 -3.25 0.03
C VAL A 34 51.82 -3.13 -1.39
N ILE A 35 52.21 -1.92 -1.77
CA ILE A 35 52.97 -1.67 -3.00
C ILE A 35 54.41 -1.33 -2.62
N VAL A 36 55.34 -2.00 -3.29
CA VAL A 36 56.76 -1.67 -3.21
C VAL A 36 57.12 -0.88 -4.46
N THR A 37 57.67 0.32 -4.24
CA THR A 37 58.17 1.19 -5.32
C THR A 37 59.68 1.40 -5.16
N GLN A 38 60.36 1.57 -6.28
CA GLN A 38 61.79 1.85 -6.33
C GLN A 38 62.02 3.16 -7.10
N PHE A 39 62.54 4.19 -6.46
CA PHE A 39 62.66 5.54 -7.03
C PHE A 39 61.36 6.11 -7.61
N GLY A 40 60.22 5.69 -7.04
CA GLY A 40 58.87 6.05 -7.52
C GLY A 40 58.25 5.13 -8.57
N GLU A 41 59.06 4.23 -9.17
CA GLU A 41 58.55 3.21 -10.08
C GLU A 41 57.98 2.01 -9.34
N TYR A 42 56.90 1.44 -9.86
CA TYR A 42 56.29 0.23 -9.33
C TYR A 42 57.15 -1.00 -9.55
N VAL A 43 57.40 -1.76 -8.50
CA VAL A 43 58.17 -3.00 -8.55
C VAL A 43 57.24 -4.22 -8.39
N ARG A 44 56.46 -4.24 -7.31
CA ARG A 44 55.54 -5.38 -7.02
C ARG A 44 54.44 -5.00 -6.02
N THR A 45 53.36 -5.75 -6.06
CA THR A 45 52.29 -5.70 -5.08
C THR A 45 52.30 -6.96 -4.19
N ILE A 46 52.09 -6.79 -2.89
CA ILE A 46 52.00 -7.88 -1.92
C ILE A 46 50.63 -7.83 -1.30
N ASN A 47 49.78 -8.83 -1.64
CA ASN A 47 48.41 -8.95 -1.18
C ASN A 47 48.21 -10.04 -0.10
N LYS A 48 49.30 -10.76 0.21
CA LYS A 48 49.25 -11.82 1.23
C LYS A 48 49.94 -11.36 2.50
N ALA A 49 49.29 -11.63 3.63
CA ALA A 49 49.92 -11.37 4.94
C ALA A 49 51.17 -12.21 5.13
N GLY A 50 52.14 -11.69 5.84
CA GLY A 50 53.38 -12.37 6.12
C GLY A 50 54.60 -11.49 6.14
N LEU A 51 55.77 -12.13 6.20
CA LEU A 51 57.05 -11.44 6.17
C LEU A 51 57.45 -11.19 4.73
N ALA A 52 57.80 -9.94 4.44
CA ALA A 52 58.27 -9.50 3.11
C ALA A 52 59.63 -8.81 3.23
N ILE A 53 60.35 -8.77 2.11
CA ILE A 53 61.69 -8.23 2.01
C ILE A 53 61.67 -6.97 1.14
N LYS A 54 62.36 -5.94 1.51
CA LYS A 54 62.62 -4.75 0.70
C LYS A 54 64.08 -4.38 0.67
N LEU A 55 64.55 -3.73 -0.36
CA LEU A 55 65.88 -3.13 -0.37
C LEU A 55 65.89 -1.83 0.44
N PRO A 56 66.64 -1.78 1.56
CA PRO A 56 66.67 -0.57 2.38
C PRO A 56 67.23 0.57 1.59
N PHE A 57 66.76 1.80 1.88
CA PHE A 57 67.11 3.11 1.24
C PHE A 57 66.66 3.28 -0.23
N ILE A 58 66.44 2.19 -0.98
CA ILE A 58 66.12 2.24 -2.42
C ILE A 58 64.62 2.03 -2.63
N GLN A 59 64.02 1.11 -1.86
CA GLN A 59 62.61 0.76 -2.00
C GLN A 59 61.77 1.39 -0.90
N THR A 60 60.67 2.00 -1.34
CA THR A 60 59.63 2.56 -0.47
C THR A 60 58.44 1.64 -0.46
N VAL A 61 57.85 1.44 0.73
CA VAL A 61 56.68 0.59 0.98
C VAL A 61 55.48 1.48 1.26
N THR A 62 54.50 1.45 0.40
CA THR A 62 53.21 2.13 0.61
C THR A 62 52.15 1.10 0.99
N ARG A 63 51.46 1.34 2.09
CA ARG A 63 50.42 0.47 2.64
C ARG A 63 49.06 1.05 2.37
N PHE A 64 48.13 0.20 1.94
CA PHE A 64 46.75 0.54 1.70
C PHE A 64 45.85 -0.40 2.52
N ASP A 65 44.73 0.14 3.04
CA ASP A 65 43.72 -0.66 3.73
C ASP A 65 42.96 -1.54 2.72
N ARG A 66 42.85 -2.84 3.01
CA ARG A 66 42.12 -3.84 2.22
C ARG A 66 40.67 -3.96 2.63
N ARG A 67 40.33 -3.41 3.80
CA ARG A 67 38.96 -3.47 4.33
C ARG A 67 38.01 -2.59 3.54
N VAL A 68 36.73 -2.76 3.78
CA VAL A 68 35.69 -1.88 3.26
C VAL A 68 35.76 -0.55 4.01
N LEU A 69 36.00 0.50 3.27
CA LEU A 69 36.02 1.86 3.75
C LEU A 69 34.67 2.53 3.50
N ALA A 70 34.31 3.48 4.34
CA ALA A 70 33.14 4.32 4.15
C ALA A 70 33.55 5.78 3.99
N THR A 71 33.02 6.41 2.95
CA THR A 71 33.18 7.86 2.72
C THR A 71 31.82 8.52 2.87
N HIS A 72 31.80 9.62 3.63
CA HIS A 72 30.63 10.46 3.83
C HIS A 72 30.83 11.73 3.00
N ALA A 73 30.10 11.83 1.90
CA ALA A 73 30.12 13.06 1.13
C ALA A 73 29.36 14.19 1.87
N PRO A 74 29.74 15.45 1.68
CA PRO A 74 29.02 16.57 2.25
C PRO A 74 27.59 16.63 1.72
N GLN A 75 26.71 17.24 2.50
CA GLN A 75 25.33 17.49 2.07
C GLN A 75 25.30 18.34 0.82
N ALA A 76 24.53 17.90 -0.16
CA ALA A 76 24.35 18.62 -1.41
C ALA A 76 22.86 18.68 -1.80
N GLU A 77 22.52 19.70 -2.59
CA GLU A 77 21.19 19.85 -3.15
C GLU A 77 21.08 19.17 -4.50
N TYR A 78 20.01 18.42 -4.67
CA TYR A 78 19.63 17.72 -5.90
C TYR A 78 18.27 18.19 -6.35
N LEU A 79 18.04 18.30 -7.66
CA LEU A 79 16.75 18.66 -8.24
C LEU A 79 16.12 17.42 -8.84
N SER A 80 14.93 17.07 -8.37
CA SER A 80 14.15 15.94 -8.89
C SER A 80 13.42 16.30 -10.20
N GLN A 81 12.90 15.29 -10.90
CA GLN A 81 12.12 15.46 -12.13
C GLN A 81 10.95 16.44 -11.97
N ASP A 82 10.28 16.39 -10.83
CA ASP A 82 9.16 17.28 -10.48
C ASP A 82 9.59 18.64 -9.90
N LYS A 83 10.86 19.03 -10.17
CA LYS A 83 11.47 20.32 -9.80
C LYS A 83 11.46 20.61 -8.30
N LYS A 84 11.42 19.57 -7.47
CA LYS A 84 11.59 19.70 -6.02
C LYS A 84 13.05 19.57 -5.64
N ARG A 85 13.50 20.44 -4.74
CA ARG A 85 14.87 20.36 -4.19
C ARG A 85 14.93 19.32 -3.09
N LEU A 86 15.91 18.45 -3.18
CA LEU A 86 16.22 17.41 -2.21
C LEU A 86 17.62 17.68 -1.66
N VAL A 87 17.75 17.78 -0.35
CA VAL A 87 19.05 17.81 0.32
C VAL A 87 19.39 16.39 0.75
N ALA A 88 20.51 15.88 0.29
CA ALA A 88 20.94 14.52 0.62
C ALA A 88 22.42 14.44 0.96
N ASP A 89 22.76 13.54 1.89
CA ASP A 89 24.10 13.17 2.29
C ASP A 89 24.37 11.69 1.92
N PRO A 90 25.04 11.43 0.79
CA PRO A 90 25.34 10.06 0.40
C PRO A 90 26.52 9.51 1.22
N VAL A 91 26.45 8.21 1.47
CA VAL A 91 27.51 7.40 2.05
C VAL A 91 27.88 6.33 1.03
N THR A 92 29.16 6.29 0.70
CA THR A 92 29.71 5.34 -0.26
C THR A 92 30.57 4.31 0.48
N ARG A 93 30.27 3.02 0.33
CA ARG A 93 31.14 1.94 0.82
C ARG A 93 31.94 1.40 -0.35
N TRP A 94 33.23 1.34 -0.17
CA TRP A 94 34.17 1.00 -1.21
C TRP A 94 35.39 0.27 -0.65
N ARG A 95 36.15 -0.38 -1.52
CA ARG A 95 37.45 -0.98 -1.20
C ARG A 95 38.42 -0.79 -2.34
N ILE A 96 39.71 -0.92 -2.04
CA ILE A 96 40.76 -0.89 -3.05
C ILE A 96 40.85 -2.30 -3.66
N ALA A 97 40.44 -2.43 -4.92
CA ALA A 97 40.48 -3.70 -5.65
C ALA A 97 41.84 -3.92 -6.37
N ASP A 98 42.38 -2.87 -6.98
CA ASP A 98 43.64 -2.90 -7.65
C ASP A 98 44.56 -1.82 -7.07
N PRO A 99 45.48 -2.18 -6.17
CA PRO A 99 46.39 -1.22 -5.53
C PRO A 99 47.30 -0.50 -6.53
N LEU A 100 47.69 -1.12 -7.64
CA LEU A 100 48.55 -0.53 -8.63
C LEU A 100 47.84 0.60 -9.40
N LYS A 101 46.62 0.32 -9.88
CA LYS A 101 45.79 1.36 -10.51
C LYS A 101 45.50 2.49 -9.52
N PHE A 102 45.15 2.13 -8.30
CA PHE A 102 44.88 3.09 -7.21
C PHE A 102 46.06 4.04 -6.96
N TYR A 103 47.26 3.48 -6.80
CA TYR A 103 48.46 4.29 -6.61
C TYR A 103 48.77 5.21 -7.79
N LYS A 104 48.59 4.75 -9.03
CA LYS A 104 48.83 5.53 -10.23
C LYS A 104 47.83 6.65 -10.46
N THR A 105 46.60 6.49 -10.07
CA THR A 105 45.49 7.41 -10.39
C THR A 105 45.18 8.38 -9.26
N VAL A 106 45.01 7.87 -8.04
CA VAL A 106 44.55 8.66 -6.87
C VAL A 106 45.59 8.79 -5.77
N ARG A 107 46.60 7.94 -5.77
CA ARG A 107 47.77 7.90 -4.87
C ARG A 107 47.46 7.51 -3.43
N ASP A 108 46.47 8.13 -2.81
CA ASP A 108 46.14 7.93 -1.40
C ASP A 108 44.62 7.90 -1.18
N GLU A 109 44.20 7.59 0.06
CA GLU A 109 42.79 7.52 0.41
C GLU A 109 42.08 8.87 0.35
N SER A 110 42.78 9.99 0.57
CA SER A 110 42.17 11.31 0.53
C SER A 110 41.84 11.71 -0.92
N GLY A 111 42.74 11.42 -1.84
CA GLY A 111 42.50 11.57 -3.28
C GLY A 111 41.36 10.67 -3.79
N ALA A 112 41.27 9.43 -3.24
CA ALA A 112 40.17 8.50 -3.57
C ALA A 112 38.83 9.02 -3.07
N ARG A 113 38.77 9.55 -1.83
CA ARG A 113 37.52 10.13 -1.28
C ARG A 113 37.03 11.29 -2.14
N ALA A 114 37.91 12.25 -2.48
CA ALA A 114 37.53 13.37 -3.32
C ALA A 114 36.99 12.93 -4.69
N ARG A 115 37.64 11.96 -5.34
CA ARG A 115 37.21 11.42 -6.63
C ARG A 115 35.86 10.67 -6.52
N LEU A 116 35.69 9.88 -5.47
CA LEU A 116 34.44 9.16 -5.24
C LEU A 116 33.28 10.11 -4.93
N ASP A 117 33.53 11.15 -4.13
CA ASP A 117 32.52 12.17 -3.82
C ASP A 117 32.03 12.86 -5.09
N ASP A 118 32.96 13.30 -5.97
CA ASP A 118 32.61 13.91 -7.25
C ASP A 118 31.84 12.96 -8.17
N LEU A 119 32.27 11.70 -8.23
CA LEU A 119 31.64 10.66 -9.04
C LEU A 119 30.24 10.37 -8.55
N VAL A 120 30.10 10.08 -7.27
CA VAL A 120 28.79 9.74 -6.67
C VAL A 120 27.86 10.94 -6.73
N PHE A 121 28.35 12.16 -6.51
CA PHE A 121 27.56 13.37 -6.64
C PHE A 121 26.99 13.54 -8.05
N SER A 122 27.79 13.33 -9.09
CA SER A 122 27.35 13.46 -10.48
C SER A 122 26.36 12.37 -10.87
N GLU A 123 26.58 11.12 -10.46
CA GLU A 123 25.67 10.01 -10.73
C GLU A 123 24.34 10.15 -9.97
N LEU A 124 24.41 10.53 -8.70
CA LEU A 124 23.21 10.77 -7.89
C LEU A 124 22.40 11.95 -8.44
N ARG A 125 23.05 13.02 -8.90
CA ARG A 125 22.37 14.15 -9.55
C ARG A 125 21.62 13.70 -10.81
N ARG A 126 22.23 12.89 -11.65
CA ARG A 126 21.64 12.37 -12.87
C ARG A 126 20.42 11.51 -12.55
N GLU A 127 20.58 10.59 -11.61
CA GLU A 127 19.53 9.64 -11.25
C GLU A 127 18.35 10.31 -10.54
N VAL A 128 18.62 11.25 -9.62
CA VAL A 128 17.56 12.03 -8.96
C VAL A 128 16.80 12.91 -9.95
N ALA A 129 17.47 13.48 -10.95
CA ALA A 129 16.83 14.30 -11.98
C ALA A 129 15.86 13.51 -12.89
N SER A 130 16.06 12.21 -13.02
CA SER A 130 15.20 11.32 -13.82
C SER A 130 14.00 10.75 -13.04
N HIS A 131 13.94 10.97 -11.74
CA HIS A 131 12.90 10.42 -10.86
C HIS A 131 12.15 11.51 -10.09
N THR A 132 10.88 11.22 -9.72
CA THR A 132 10.10 12.12 -8.87
C THR A 132 10.62 12.11 -7.44
N PHE A 133 10.40 13.21 -6.72
CA PHE A 133 10.76 13.30 -5.30
C PHE A 133 10.18 12.15 -4.46
N ALA A 134 8.91 11.79 -4.71
CA ALA A 134 8.25 10.70 -4.01
C ALA A 134 8.91 9.33 -4.26
N SER A 135 9.39 9.08 -5.49
CA SER A 135 10.11 7.85 -5.84
C SER A 135 11.46 7.76 -5.13
N VAL A 136 12.19 8.87 -5.04
CA VAL A 136 13.53 8.92 -4.42
C VAL A 136 13.48 8.66 -2.91
N ILE A 137 12.44 9.11 -2.21
CA ILE A 137 12.28 8.90 -0.77
C ILE A 137 11.43 7.66 -0.41
N GLY A 138 10.65 7.15 -1.38
CA GLY A 138 9.70 6.07 -1.22
C GLY A 138 10.23 4.67 -1.58
N ALA A 139 9.33 3.82 -2.03
CA ALA A 139 9.59 2.40 -2.31
C ALA A 139 10.64 2.15 -3.42
N GLN A 140 10.80 3.09 -4.36
CA GLN A 140 11.77 2.95 -5.45
C GLN A 140 13.20 3.37 -5.07
N ARG A 141 13.39 3.91 -3.87
CA ARG A 141 14.70 4.40 -3.39
C ARG A 141 15.80 3.36 -3.50
N GLU A 142 15.52 2.11 -3.16
CA GLU A 142 16.52 1.05 -3.21
C GLU A 142 16.96 0.76 -4.65
N GLY A 143 16.03 0.71 -5.60
CA GLY A 143 16.35 0.55 -7.02
C GLY A 143 17.21 1.69 -7.56
N ILE A 144 16.85 2.93 -7.23
CA ILE A 144 17.59 4.14 -7.60
C ILE A 144 19.04 4.09 -7.03
N MET A 145 19.20 3.74 -5.77
CA MET A 145 20.51 3.62 -5.15
C MET A 145 21.35 2.50 -5.76
N ASN A 146 20.75 1.40 -6.14
CA ASN A 146 21.43 0.31 -6.84
C ASN A 146 21.91 0.73 -8.23
N SER A 147 21.11 1.52 -8.97
CA SER A 147 21.52 2.10 -10.25
C SER A 147 22.71 3.06 -10.09
N VAL A 148 22.67 3.95 -9.10
CA VAL A 148 23.79 4.84 -8.78
C VAL A 148 25.05 4.04 -8.40
N ALA A 149 24.91 3.00 -7.57
CA ALA A 149 26.04 2.17 -7.17
C ALA A 149 26.63 1.39 -8.36
N ALA A 150 25.79 0.91 -9.29
CA ALA A 150 26.27 0.22 -10.51
C ALA A 150 27.07 1.16 -11.42
N SER A 151 26.55 2.35 -11.71
CA SER A 151 27.24 3.35 -12.51
C SER A 151 28.52 3.85 -11.83
N ALA A 152 28.48 4.08 -10.52
CA ALA A 152 29.65 4.47 -9.75
C ALA A 152 30.71 3.36 -9.72
N ARG A 153 30.32 2.08 -9.64
CA ARG A 153 31.24 0.93 -9.66
C ARG A 153 32.00 0.85 -10.98
N GLU A 154 31.31 1.00 -12.08
CA GLU A 154 31.91 0.96 -13.42
C GLU A 154 33.01 2.03 -13.56
N ARG A 155 32.70 3.27 -13.26
CA ARG A 155 33.65 4.38 -13.36
C ARG A 155 34.76 4.34 -12.30
N ALA A 156 34.45 3.93 -11.08
CA ALA A 156 35.45 3.80 -10.02
C ALA A 156 36.47 2.69 -10.31
N GLY A 157 36.14 1.70 -11.15
CA GLY A 157 37.05 0.67 -11.63
C GLY A 157 38.26 1.21 -12.39
N GLU A 158 38.14 2.38 -13.01
CA GLU A 158 39.25 3.06 -13.67
C GLU A 158 40.31 3.54 -12.66
N PHE A 159 39.90 3.77 -11.42
CA PHE A 159 40.79 4.20 -10.33
C PHE A 159 41.30 3.04 -9.46
N GLY A 160 40.99 1.80 -9.83
CA GLY A 160 41.28 0.62 -9.01
C GLY A 160 40.44 0.49 -7.75
N ILE A 161 39.29 1.18 -7.71
CA ILE A 161 38.33 1.18 -6.59
C ILE A 161 37.11 0.36 -6.97
N GLU A 162 36.68 -0.50 -6.07
CA GLU A 162 35.41 -1.21 -6.15
C GLU A 162 34.39 -0.56 -5.23
N VAL A 163 33.34 0.03 -5.79
CA VAL A 163 32.20 0.53 -5.03
C VAL A 163 31.27 -0.64 -4.70
N ILE A 164 31.05 -0.88 -3.42
CA ILE A 164 30.18 -1.95 -2.91
C ILE A 164 28.75 -1.51 -2.96
N ASP A 165 28.44 -0.38 -2.29
CA ASP A 165 27.13 0.24 -2.39
C ASP A 165 27.22 1.77 -2.18
N VAL A 166 26.12 2.44 -2.56
CA VAL A 166 25.90 3.85 -2.31
C VAL A 166 24.54 4.00 -1.64
N ARG A 167 24.49 4.72 -0.52
CA ARG A 167 23.24 4.96 0.21
C ARG A 167 23.13 6.42 0.59
N ILE A 168 21.91 6.94 0.51
CA ILE A 168 21.60 8.26 1.08
C ILE A 168 21.31 8.06 2.58
N LYS A 169 22.05 8.73 3.45
CA LYS A 169 21.84 8.69 4.88
C LYS A 169 20.56 9.46 5.26
N ARG A 170 20.42 10.66 4.71
CA ARG A 170 19.29 11.55 4.94
C ARG A 170 18.86 12.16 3.62
N ALA A 171 17.55 12.25 3.43
CA ALA A 171 16.93 12.88 2.28
C ALA A 171 15.83 13.81 2.79
N ASP A 172 16.11 15.10 2.84
CA ASP A 172 15.23 16.10 3.41
C ASP A 172 14.93 17.21 2.39
N LEU A 173 13.85 17.93 2.62
CA LEU A 173 13.58 19.19 1.92
C LEU A 173 14.43 20.32 2.54
N PRO A 174 14.89 21.32 1.74
CA PRO A 174 15.48 22.53 2.30
C PRO A 174 14.55 23.17 3.35
N ARG A 175 15.12 23.63 4.44
CA ARG A 175 14.35 24.18 5.59
C ARG A 175 13.44 25.32 5.20
N GLU A 176 13.86 26.16 4.25
CA GLU A 176 13.14 27.35 3.80
C GLU A 176 11.81 27.01 3.11
N VAL A 177 11.74 25.85 2.43
CA VAL A 177 10.55 25.45 1.66
C VAL A 177 9.74 24.33 2.32
N GLN A 178 10.27 23.72 3.38
CA GLN A 178 9.69 22.57 4.04
C GLN A 178 8.26 22.82 4.52
N ALA A 179 8.03 23.93 5.22
CA ALA A 179 6.71 24.29 5.75
C ALA A 179 5.68 24.53 4.63
N SER A 180 6.08 25.22 3.55
CA SER A 180 5.20 25.51 2.42
C SER A 180 4.85 24.27 1.60
N VAL A 181 5.80 23.34 1.44
CA VAL A 181 5.58 22.08 0.73
C VAL A 181 4.67 21.16 1.54
N PHE A 182 4.90 21.02 2.84
CA PHE A 182 4.03 20.22 3.70
C PHE A 182 2.61 20.79 3.79
N GLY A 183 2.46 22.11 3.93
CA GLY A 183 1.14 22.75 3.89
C GLY A 183 0.38 22.49 2.59
N ARG A 184 1.07 22.54 1.45
CA ARG A 184 0.47 22.20 0.16
C ARG A 184 0.09 20.72 0.06
N MET A 185 0.95 19.82 0.48
CA MET A 185 0.68 18.39 0.50
C MET A 185 -0.51 18.05 1.41
N GLN A 186 -0.59 18.68 2.58
CA GLN A 186 -1.72 18.50 3.50
C GLN A 186 -3.04 18.98 2.86
N ALA A 187 -3.04 20.17 2.27
CA ALA A 187 -4.23 20.71 1.58
C ALA A 187 -4.65 19.84 0.37
N GLU A 188 -3.68 19.27 -0.35
CA GLU A 188 -3.95 18.34 -1.46
C GLU A 188 -4.60 17.05 -0.95
N ARG A 189 -4.04 16.44 0.10
CA ARG A 189 -4.59 15.23 0.71
C ARG A 189 -5.98 15.46 1.31
N GLU A 190 -6.21 16.62 1.89
CA GLU A 190 -7.53 16.98 2.43
C GLU A 190 -8.56 17.12 1.31
N ARG A 191 -8.20 17.76 0.17
CA ARG A 191 -9.05 17.83 -1.02
C ARG A 191 -9.36 16.45 -1.60
N GLU A 192 -8.36 15.60 -1.71
CA GLU A 192 -8.51 14.23 -2.20
C GLU A 192 -9.44 13.41 -1.27
N ALA A 193 -9.21 13.49 0.03
CA ALA A 193 -10.06 12.83 1.03
C ALA A 193 -11.51 13.33 1.01
N LYS A 194 -11.72 14.64 0.82
CA LYS A 194 -13.05 15.23 0.68
C LYS A 194 -13.75 14.74 -0.59
N ARG A 195 -13.01 14.66 -1.71
CA ARG A 195 -13.55 14.12 -2.95
C ARG A 195 -14.02 12.67 -2.79
N TYR A 196 -13.18 11.79 -2.24
CA TYR A 196 -13.56 10.39 -2.02
C TYR A 196 -14.74 10.22 -1.06
N ARG A 197 -14.84 11.07 -0.02
CA ARG A 197 -16.02 11.06 0.85
C ARG A 197 -17.28 11.46 0.09
N SER A 198 -17.23 12.52 -0.70
CA SER A 198 -18.39 12.97 -1.50
C SER A 198 -18.82 11.93 -2.54
N GLU A 199 -17.86 11.30 -3.23
CA GLU A 199 -18.13 10.19 -4.16
C GLU A 199 -18.78 9.00 -3.43
N GLY A 200 -18.25 8.65 -2.26
CA GLY A 200 -18.82 7.59 -1.42
C GLY A 200 -20.22 7.90 -0.88
N GLU A 201 -20.50 9.15 -0.51
CA GLU A 201 -21.84 9.60 -0.11
C GLU A 201 -22.83 9.56 -1.27
N GLU A 202 -22.42 9.98 -2.47
CA GLU A 202 -23.22 9.90 -3.69
C GLU A 202 -23.58 8.45 -4.03
N GLU A 203 -22.60 7.55 -4.05
CA GLU A 203 -22.83 6.14 -4.31
C GLU A 203 -23.73 5.49 -3.26
N ALA A 204 -23.53 5.82 -1.99
CA ALA A 204 -24.38 5.34 -0.91
C ALA A 204 -25.82 5.85 -1.03
N ALA A 205 -26.01 7.12 -1.45
CA ALA A 205 -27.35 7.67 -1.68
C ALA A 205 -28.07 6.98 -2.86
N LYS A 206 -27.35 6.75 -3.96
CA LYS A 206 -27.87 6.01 -5.12
C LYS A 206 -28.30 4.59 -4.74
N LEU A 207 -27.42 3.88 -4.02
CA LEU A 207 -27.71 2.51 -3.58
C LEU A 207 -28.90 2.44 -2.62
N ARG A 208 -29.00 3.38 -1.67
CA ARG A 208 -30.16 3.45 -0.77
C ARG A 208 -31.45 3.73 -1.52
N ALA A 209 -31.43 4.68 -2.49
CA ALA A 209 -32.61 5.01 -3.28
C ALA A 209 -33.07 3.81 -4.14
N GLU A 210 -32.15 3.11 -4.79
CA GLU A 210 -32.48 1.92 -5.56
C GLU A 210 -33.01 0.78 -4.67
N THR A 211 -32.41 0.58 -3.51
CA THR A 211 -32.85 -0.42 -2.54
C THR A 211 -34.27 -0.13 -2.02
N GLU A 212 -34.58 1.13 -1.69
CA GLU A 212 -35.91 1.52 -1.22
C GLU A 212 -36.96 1.41 -2.34
N LYS A 213 -36.59 1.73 -3.57
CA LYS A 213 -37.44 1.47 -4.75
C LYS A 213 -37.72 -0.03 -4.89
N GLN A 214 -36.72 -0.88 -4.84
CA GLN A 214 -36.88 -2.33 -4.93
C GLN A 214 -37.75 -2.87 -3.77
N ARG A 215 -37.52 -2.42 -2.56
CA ARG A 215 -38.33 -2.72 -1.38
C ARG A 215 -39.80 -2.36 -1.62
N THR A 216 -40.10 -1.17 -2.13
CA THR A 216 -41.46 -0.70 -2.41
C THR A 216 -42.12 -1.56 -3.47
N ILE A 217 -41.42 -1.91 -4.55
CA ILE A 217 -41.91 -2.79 -5.61
C ILE A 217 -42.27 -4.21 -5.05
N ILE A 218 -41.34 -4.76 -4.25
CA ILE A 218 -41.56 -6.10 -3.65
C ILE A 218 -42.80 -6.08 -2.73
N LEU A 219 -42.93 -5.09 -1.85
CA LEU A 219 -44.05 -4.95 -0.96
C LEU A 219 -45.38 -4.76 -1.72
N ALA A 220 -45.39 -3.90 -2.73
CA ALA A 220 -46.56 -3.66 -3.56
C ALA A 220 -46.96 -4.92 -4.35
N SER A 221 -46.01 -5.65 -4.90
CA SER A 221 -46.30 -6.91 -5.62
C SER A 221 -46.81 -8.00 -4.68
N ALA A 222 -46.28 -8.11 -3.47
CA ALA A 222 -46.78 -9.05 -2.46
C ALA A 222 -48.19 -8.71 -2.01
N GLU A 223 -48.52 -7.44 -1.77
CA GLU A 223 -49.86 -6.99 -1.43
C GLU A 223 -50.83 -7.23 -2.58
N GLN A 224 -50.44 -6.94 -3.82
CA GLN A 224 -51.25 -7.26 -5.01
C GLN A 224 -51.57 -8.75 -5.10
N GLN A 225 -50.58 -9.61 -4.89
CA GLN A 225 -50.80 -11.06 -4.89
C GLN A 225 -51.71 -11.52 -3.75
N ALA A 226 -51.54 -10.97 -2.55
CA ALA A 226 -52.37 -11.25 -1.40
C ALA A 226 -53.84 -10.84 -1.64
N GLN A 227 -54.09 -9.65 -2.19
CA GLN A 227 -55.42 -9.18 -2.52
C GLN A 227 -56.07 -10.01 -3.65
N ARG A 228 -55.29 -10.37 -4.66
CA ARG A 228 -55.77 -11.26 -5.73
C ARG A 228 -56.18 -12.62 -5.18
N LEU A 229 -55.35 -13.23 -4.35
CA LEU A 229 -55.63 -14.53 -3.73
C LEU A 229 -56.82 -14.46 -2.81
N ARG A 230 -56.98 -13.39 -2.01
CA ARG A 230 -58.17 -13.16 -1.18
C ARG A 230 -59.43 -13.02 -2.07
N GLY A 231 -59.37 -12.23 -3.13
CA GLY A 231 -60.47 -12.05 -4.06
C GLY A 231 -60.87 -13.36 -4.77
N GLU A 232 -59.90 -14.15 -5.21
CA GLU A 232 -60.14 -15.47 -5.80
C GLU A 232 -60.78 -16.44 -4.78
N ALA A 233 -60.30 -16.45 -3.53
CA ALA A 233 -60.85 -17.25 -2.46
C ALA A 233 -62.29 -16.84 -2.08
N ASP A 234 -62.54 -15.52 -1.97
CA ASP A 234 -63.87 -14.98 -1.70
C ASP A 234 -64.87 -15.31 -2.82
N ALA A 235 -64.41 -15.16 -4.10
CA ALA A 235 -65.24 -15.56 -5.25
C ALA A 235 -65.58 -17.07 -5.26
N ALA A 236 -64.56 -17.90 -4.99
CA ALA A 236 -64.78 -19.35 -4.90
C ALA A 236 -65.74 -19.73 -3.73
N ALA A 237 -65.56 -19.09 -2.58
CA ALA A 237 -66.48 -19.30 -1.44
C ALA A 237 -67.89 -18.81 -1.78
N ALA A 238 -68.06 -17.64 -2.38
CA ALA A 238 -69.34 -17.14 -2.80
C ALA A 238 -70.04 -18.10 -3.83
N GLN A 239 -69.27 -18.64 -4.77
CA GLN A 239 -69.76 -19.60 -5.75
C GLN A 239 -70.18 -20.89 -5.08
N ILE A 240 -69.44 -21.46 -4.13
CA ILE A 240 -69.78 -22.65 -3.36
C ILE A 240 -71.10 -22.41 -2.56
N TYR A 241 -71.17 -21.24 -1.88
CA TYR A 241 -72.36 -20.87 -1.15
C TYR A 241 -73.59 -20.71 -2.09
N ALA A 242 -73.40 -20.01 -3.21
CA ALA A 242 -74.48 -19.84 -4.19
C ALA A 242 -75.02 -21.21 -4.72
N GLN A 243 -74.12 -22.12 -5.05
CA GLN A 243 -74.49 -23.50 -5.47
C GLN A 243 -75.16 -24.30 -4.36
N ALA A 244 -74.69 -24.20 -3.14
CA ALA A 244 -75.27 -24.90 -1.99
C ALA A 244 -76.68 -24.36 -1.65
N HIS A 245 -76.82 -23.05 -1.65
CA HIS A 245 -78.08 -22.40 -1.30
C HIS A 245 -79.12 -22.43 -2.43
N GLY A 246 -78.68 -22.52 -3.68
CA GLY A 246 -79.54 -22.73 -4.84
C GLY A 246 -80.29 -24.06 -4.82
N LYS A 247 -79.78 -25.06 -4.05
CA LYS A 247 -80.46 -26.37 -3.88
C LYS A 247 -81.68 -26.28 -3.01
N ASN A 248 -81.78 -25.38 -2.02
CA ASN A 248 -82.99 -25.17 -1.19
C ASN A 248 -83.04 -23.72 -0.72
N PRO A 249 -83.60 -22.78 -1.50
CA PRO A 249 -83.70 -21.37 -1.18
C PRO A 249 -84.46 -21.02 0.09
N GLU A 250 -85.50 -21.80 0.42
CA GLU A 250 -86.31 -21.61 1.64
C GLU A 250 -85.48 -21.91 2.89
N PHE A 251 -84.74 -22.98 2.90
CA PHE A 251 -83.88 -23.35 4.02
C PHE A 251 -82.76 -22.31 4.18
N TYR A 252 -82.18 -21.83 3.09
CA TYR A 252 -81.17 -20.74 3.14
C TYR A 252 -81.78 -19.48 3.73
N SER A 253 -82.89 -19.00 3.29
CA SER A 253 -83.53 -17.80 3.82
C SER A 253 -83.85 -17.94 5.31
N PHE A 254 -84.23 -19.11 5.75
CA PHE A 254 -84.44 -19.44 7.18
C PHE A 254 -83.11 -19.31 7.97
N VAL A 255 -82.04 -20.02 7.56
CA VAL A 255 -80.72 -20.00 8.24
C VAL A 255 -80.17 -18.59 8.27
N ARG A 256 -80.30 -17.86 7.14
CA ARG A 256 -79.79 -16.50 7.05
C ARG A 256 -80.55 -15.52 7.94
N SER A 257 -81.84 -15.72 8.09
CA SER A 257 -82.68 -14.96 9.02
C SER A 257 -82.25 -15.22 10.47
N LEU A 258 -81.98 -16.47 10.83
CA LEU A 258 -81.44 -16.78 12.17
C LEU A 258 -80.09 -16.17 12.44
N GLN A 259 -79.21 -16.25 11.47
CA GLN A 259 -77.85 -15.56 11.59
C GLN A 259 -77.97 -14.02 11.71
N ALA A 260 -78.93 -13.48 10.97
CA ALA A 260 -79.17 -12.02 11.09
C ALA A 260 -79.74 -11.69 12.47
N TYR A 261 -80.65 -12.53 13.01
CA TYR A 261 -81.14 -12.35 14.39
C TYR A 261 -80.04 -12.40 15.43
N GLU A 262 -79.10 -13.36 15.29
CA GLU A 262 -77.96 -13.48 16.19
C GLU A 262 -77.07 -12.24 16.11
N ALA A 263 -76.83 -11.72 14.90
CA ALA A 263 -76.00 -10.52 14.67
C ALA A 263 -76.63 -9.21 15.16
N PHE A 264 -77.95 -9.07 15.00
CA PHE A 264 -78.73 -7.89 15.40
C PHE A 264 -79.17 -7.89 16.90
N VAL A 265 -79.39 -9.04 17.48
CA VAL A 265 -79.75 -9.15 18.91
C VAL A 265 -78.54 -9.17 19.82
N GLY A 266 -77.54 -8.34 19.52
CA GLY A 266 -76.40 -8.13 20.39
C GLY A 266 -76.85 -7.45 21.69
N LYS A 267 -76.10 -7.66 22.79
CA LYS A 267 -76.40 -7.30 24.18
C LYS A 267 -76.77 -5.86 24.48
N ARG A 268 -76.79 -4.93 23.50
CA ARG A 268 -77.01 -3.47 23.69
C ARG A 268 -77.72 -2.78 22.51
N SER A 269 -78.49 -3.52 21.67
CA SER A 269 -79.14 -2.89 20.53
C SER A 269 -80.62 -2.81 20.77
N THR A 270 -81.28 -1.65 20.65
CA THR A 270 -82.70 -1.46 20.62
C THR A 270 -83.11 -1.32 19.15
N LEU A 271 -83.87 -2.28 18.66
CA LEU A 271 -84.38 -2.32 17.29
C LEU A 271 -85.88 -1.91 17.27
N PHE A 272 -86.18 -0.89 16.47
CA PHE A 272 -87.53 -0.50 16.16
C PHE A 272 -87.94 -1.15 14.81
N LEU A 273 -88.81 -2.09 14.86
CA LEU A 273 -89.25 -2.89 13.70
C LEU A 273 -90.79 -2.78 13.56
N SER A 274 -91.28 -2.63 12.28
CA SER A 274 -92.72 -2.78 11.99
C SER A 274 -93.17 -4.18 12.23
N ALA A 275 -94.40 -4.35 12.66
CA ALA A 275 -95.00 -5.66 12.87
C ALA A 275 -95.10 -6.53 11.59
N ASP A 276 -95.09 -5.89 10.41
CA ASP A 276 -95.11 -6.56 9.09
C ASP A 276 -93.66 -6.83 8.56
N SER A 277 -92.63 -6.61 9.35
CA SER A 277 -91.27 -6.86 8.94
C SER A 277 -91.09 -8.37 8.60
N THR A 278 -90.39 -8.62 7.48
CA THR A 278 -90.02 -9.98 7.04
C THR A 278 -89.19 -10.75 8.07
N ILE A 279 -88.58 -10.00 9.02
CA ILE A 279 -87.83 -10.54 10.17
C ILE A 279 -88.74 -11.45 11.03
N PHE A 280 -90.02 -11.12 11.26
CA PHE A 280 -90.88 -11.86 12.08
C PHE A 280 -91.55 -13.07 11.40
N ARG A 281 -91.28 -13.26 10.06
CA ARG A 281 -91.85 -14.39 9.26
C ARG A 281 -91.63 -15.77 9.89
N TYR A 282 -90.51 -16.00 10.50
CA TYR A 282 -90.14 -17.27 11.09
C TYR A 282 -90.29 -17.33 12.63
N LEU A 283 -90.55 -16.22 13.27
CA LEU A 283 -90.82 -16.13 14.70
C LEU A 283 -92.26 -16.43 15.03
N GLY A 284 -93.16 -16.31 14.08
CA GLY A 284 -94.61 -16.51 14.27
C GLY A 284 -95.16 -17.94 13.99
N GLY A 285 -94.26 -18.96 13.84
CA GLY A 285 -94.62 -20.33 13.57
C GLY A 285 -94.61 -20.70 12.07
N SER A 286 -94.08 -21.86 11.75
CA SER A 286 -94.01 -22.42 10.40
C SER A 286 -95.36 -22.84 9.85
N GLN A 287 -96.19 -21.91 9.37
CA GLN A 287 -97.27 -22.30 8.47
C GLN A 287 -96.77 -22.07 7.02
N PRO A 288 -96.87 -23.11 6.18
CA PRO A 288 -96.62 -22.94 4.75
C PRO A 288 -97.73 -22.06 4.18
N THR A 289 -97.50 -20.87 3.84
CA THR A 289 -98.39 -19.99 3.10
C THR A 289 -98.65 -20.62 1.72
N ALA A 290 -99.84 -21.12 1.52
CA ALA A 290 -100.28 -21.61 0.21
C ALA A 290 -100.02 -20.55 -0.86
N ALA A 291 -99.27 -20.96 -1.83
CA ALA A 291 -99.01 -20.13 -3.02
C ALA A 291 -100.32 -19.74 -3.69
N ASN A 292 -100.52 -18.45 -3.85
CA ASN A 292 -101.59 -17.85 -4.58
C ASN A 292 -101.59 -18.34 -6.03
N ARG A 293 -102.51 -19.23 -6.27
CA ARG A 293 -102.96 -19.70 -7.60
C ARG A 293 -103.98 -18.71 -8.09
N HIS A 294 -103.62 -17.61 -8.62
CA HIS A 294 -104.44 -16.75 -9.50
C HIS A 294 -103.53 -15.82 -10.24
N GLU A 295 -103.26 -16.11 -11.43
CA GLU A 295 -103.61 -15.26 -12.56
C GLU A 295 -103.09 -15.85 -13.87
N LYS A 296 -103.87 -16.74 -14.36
CA LYS A 296 -104.02 -16.88 -15.82
C LYS A 296 -105.43 -16.41 -16.08
N LEU A 297 -105.55 -15.30 -16.72
CA LEU A 297 -106.60 -14.96 -17.68
C LEU A 297 -106.53 -13.43 -18.00
N SER A 298 -106.29 -13.24 -19.13
CA SER A 298 -106.69 -12.22 -20.14
C SER A 298 -105.40 -11.60 -20.82
N ALA A 299 -105.15 -12.09 -22.01
CA ALA A 299 -105.75 -11.68 -23.27
C ALA A 299 -105.14 -10.29 -23.65
N GLU A 300 -104.46 -10.15 -24.58
CA GLU A 300 -104.39 -10.17 -26.05
C GLU A 300 -103.02 -9.80 -26.53
#